data_51ba77832fbe9fcf5ae35d755bf4f1ad
#
_entry.id   51ba77832fbe9fcf5ae35d755bf4f1ad
#
_cell.length_a   1.000
_cell.length_b   1.000
_cell.length_c   1.000
_cell.angle_alpha   90.00
_cell.angle_beta   90.00
_cell.angle_gamma   90.00
#
_symmetry.space_group_name_H-M   'P 1'
#
loop_
_entity.id
_entity.type
_entity.pdbx_description
1 polymer ?
#
loop_
_entity_poly.entity_id
_entity_poly.type
_entity_poly.pdbx_seq_one_letter_code
_entity_poly.pdbx_strand_id
1 'polypeptide(L)'
;MCGIVGIISNQSHQKINLSLDKIAHRGPDSHGIYSHENLSLGHRRLSIIDLSENGHQPMISNCGNFVLIFNGEIYNHLDVRAKLEPKYTFKSHS
;
A
#
# COMPACT_ATOMS: atom_id res chain seq x y z
N MET A 1 -9.67 -1.50 9.48
CA MET A 1 -8.39 -2.13 9.09
C MET A 1 -8.34 -2.32 7.59
N CYS A 2 -7.20 -2.06 7.01
CA CYS A 2 -6.99 -2.23 5.58
C CYS A 2 -6.95 -3.71 5.18
N GLY A 3 -6.92 -3.98 3.89
CA GLY A 3 -6.72 -5.32 3.34
C GLY A 3 -5.64 -5.30 2.27
N ILE A 4 -4.90 -6.39 2.20
CA ILE A 4 -3.85 -6.55 1.20
C ILE A 4 -4.03 -7.87 0.45
N VAL A 5 -3.57 -7.90 -0.80
CA VAL A 5 -3.56 -9.12 -1.60
C VAL A 5 -2.36 -9.10 -2.54
N GLY A 6 -1.73 -10.26 -2.71
CA GLY A 6 -0.65 -10.43 -3.67
C GLY A 6 -0.88 -11.69 -4.49
N ILE A 7 -0.66 -11.62 -5.78
CA ILE A 7 -0.85 -12.74 -6.69
C ILE A 7 0.36 -12.85 -7.61
N ILE A 8 0.95 -14.03 -7.66
CA ILE A 8 2.00 -14.37 -8.63
C ILE A 8 1.43 -15.40 -9.58
N SER A 9 1.10 -14.99 -10.79
CA SER A 9 0.47 -15.84 -11.79
C SER A 9 0.48 -15.12 -13.13
N ASN A 10 0.47 -15.85 -14.23
CA ASN A 10 0.27 -15.27 -15.56
C ASN A 10 -1.12 -14.65 -15.74
N GLN A 11 -2.04 -14.88 -14.78
CA GLN A 11 -3.37 -14.30 -14.75
C GLN A 11 -3.56 -13.28 -13.61
N SER A 12 -2.46 -12.79 -13.03
CA SER A 12 -2.53 -11.90 -11.86
C SER A 12 -3.32 -10.62 -12.15
N HIS A 13 -3.13 -10.03 -13.33
CA HIS A 13 -3.84 -8.81 -13.75
C HIS A 13 -5.35 -8.99 -13.80
N GLN A 14 -5.81 -10.19 -14.14
CA GLN A 14 -7.23 -10.51 -14.25
C GLN A 14 -7.85 -10.83 -12.89
N LYS A 15 -7.07 -11.49 -12.02
CA LYS A 15 -7.57 -11.98 -10.74
C LYS A 15 -7.53 -10.96 -9.62
N ILE A 16 -6.67 -9.94 -9.73
CA ILE A 16 -6.45 -9.00 -8.64
C ILE A 16 -7.72 -8.20 -8.29
N ASN A 17 -8.49 -7.79 -9.28
CA ASN A 17 -9.73 -7.04 -9.06
C ASN A 17 -10.78 -7.87 -8.30
N LEU A 18 -10.95 -9.13 -8.69
CA LEU A 18 -11.87 -10.03 -8.00
C LEU A 18 -11.46 -10.26 -6.55
N SER A 19 -10.16 -10.40 -6.33
CA SER A 19 -9.62 -10.59 -4.98
C SER A 19 -9.83 -9.35 -4.11
N LEU A 20 -9.61 -8.15 -4.66
CA LEU A 20 -9.86 -6.90 -3.95
C LEU A 20 -11.33 -6.71 -3.62
N ASP A 21 -12.25 -7.11 -4.50
CA ASP A 21 -13.68 -7.02 -4.24
C ASP A 21 -14.09 -7.87 -3.04
N LYS A 22 -13.45 -9.03 -2.86
CA LYS A 22 -13.74 -9.92 -1.73
C LYS A 22 -13.31 -9.33 -0.38
N ILE A 23 -12.35 -8.42 -0.37
CA ILE A 23 -11.86 -7.78 0.86
C ILE A 23 -12.27 -6.31 0.94
N ALA A 24 -13.23 -5.87 0.14
CA ALA A 24 -13.69 -4.48 0.11
C ALA A 24 -14.19 -3.98 1.48
N HIS A 25 -14.78 -4.88 2.28
CA HIS A 25 -15.28 -4.54 3.62
C HIS A 25 -14.17 -4.11 4.59
N ARG A 26 -12.93 -4.50 4.33
CA ARG A 26 -11.78 -4.13 5.18
C ARG A 26 -11.26 -2.73 4.90
N GLY A 27 -11.45 -2.25 3.67
CA GLY A 27 -10.97 -0.93 3.28
C GLY A 27 -11.86 -0.30 2.22
N PRO A 28 -13.01 0.27 2.64
CA PRO A 28 -13.99 0.82 1.70
C PRO A 28 -13.61 2.17 1.12
N ASP A 29 -12.65 2.89 1.71
CA ASP A 29 -12.36 4.26 1.32
C ASP A 29 -11.68 4.38 -0.05
N SER A 30 -10.78 3.47 -0.35
CA SER A 30 -10.14 3.44 -1.66
C SER A 30 -9.43 2.11 -1.87
N HIS A 31 -8.97 1.89 -3.10
CA HIS A 31 -8.15 0.73 -3.41
C HIS A 31 -7.07 1.13 -4.43
N GLY A 32 -6.02 0.32 -4.50
CA GLY A 32 -4.94 0.51 -5.45
C GLY A 32 -4.37 -0.82 -5.90
N ILE A 33 -3.79 -0.82 -7.09
CA ILE A 33 -3.20 -1.99 -7.72
C ILE A 33 -1.85 -1.61 -8.31
N TYR A 34 -0.85 -2.46 -8.10
CA TYR A 34 0.41 -2.43 -8.83
C TYR A 34 0.60 -3.76 -9.53
N SER A 35 0.93 -3.73 -10.82
CA SER A 35 1.17 -4.95 -11.58
C SER A 35 2.45 -4.83 -12.38
N HIS A 36 3.25 -5.88 -12.37
CA HIS A 36 4.47 -6.00 -13.15
C HIS A 36 4.71 -7.47 -13.49
N GLU A 37 4.78 -7.77 -14.78
CA GLU A 37 4.92 -9.14 -15.26
C GLU A 37 3.85 -10.06 -14.66
N ASN A 38 4.24 -11.12 -13.94
CA ASN A 38 3.31 -12.09 -13.35
C ASN A 38 2.89 -11.73 -11.93
N LEU A 39 3.25 -10.55 -11.44
CA LEU A 39 2.95 -10.10 -10.09
C LEU A 39 1.88 -9.01 -10.10
N SER A 40 0.90 -9.13 -9.23
CA SER A 40 -0.01 -8.02 -8.91
C SER A 40 -0.13 -7.90 -7.40
N LEU A 41 -0.05 -6.66 -6.91
CA LEU A 41 -0.26 -6.30 -5.52
C LEU A 41 -1.47 -5.39 -5.43
N GLY A 42 -2.34 -5.65 -4.46
CA GLY A 42 -3.53 -4.85 -4.24
C GLY A 42 -3.66 -4.44 -2.79
N HIS A 43 -4.30 -3.28 -2.57
CA HIS A 43 -4.55 -2.72 -1.26
C HIS A 43 -5.93 -2.11 -1.20
N ARG A 44 -6.68 -2.42 -0.13
CA ARG A 44 -7.91 -1.73 0.24
C ARG A 44 -7.62 -0.85 1.45
N ARG A 45 -8.01 0.40 1.36
CA ARG A 45 -7.68 1.40 2.38
C ARG A 45 -8.87 1.75 3.25
N LEU A 46 -8.64 1.72 4.56
CA LEU A 46 -9.44 2.42 5.55
C LEU A 46 -8.57 3.57 6.06
N SER A 47 -8.93 4.80 5.70
CA SER A 47 -8.12 5.98 6.00
C SER A 47 -8.33 6.41 7.45
N ILE A 48 -7.30 6.30 8.28
CA ILE A 48 -7.37 6.63 9.71
C ILE A 48 -6.45 7.82 10.05
N ILE A 49 -5.16 7.69 9.75
CA ILE A 49 -4.15 8.69 10.13
C ILE A 49 -4.01 9.75 9.05
N ASP A 50 -3.71 9.35 7.82
CA ASP A 50 -3.56 10.24 6.69
C ASP A 50 -4.69 9.97 5.70
N LEU A 51 -5.63 10.91 5.58
CA LEU A 51 -6.78 10.78 4.69
C LEU A 51 -6.45 11.18 3.25
N SER A 52 -5.25 11.70 3.00
CA SER A 52 -4.85 12.19 1.68
C SER A 52 -4.41 11.05 0.76
N GLU A 53 -4.26 11.38 -0.51
CA GLU A 53 -3.71 10.49 -1.52
C GLU A 53 -2.26 10.08 -1.21
N ASN A 54 -1.55 10.85 -0.39
CA ASN A 54 -0.16 10.56 -0.02
C ASN A 54 -0.03 9.28 0.80
N GLY A 55 -1.08 8.86 1.49
CA GLY A 55 -1.12 7.57 2.20
C GLY A 55 -1.61 6.41 1.36
N HIS A 56 -1.84 6.62 0.07
CA HIS A 56 -2.36 5.59 -0.84
C HIS A 56 -1.34 4.47 -1.06
N GLN A 57 -1.83 3.25 -1.13
CA GLN A 57 -1.01 2.06 -1.42
C GLN A 57 -1.56 1.29 -2.63
N PRO A 58 -0.77 0.55 -3.39
CA PRO A 58 0.66 0.28 -3.16
C PRO A 58 1.52 1.53 -3.22
N MET A 59 2.52 1.60 -2.35
CA MET A 59 3.44 2.74 -2.25
C MET A 59 4.74 2.42 -2.94
N ILE A 60 5.19 3.33 -3.82
CA ILE A 60 6.41 3.16 -4.59
C ILE A 60 7.49 4.04 -3.99
N SER A 61 8.70 3.50 -3.79
CA SER A 61 9.83 4.26 -3.26
C SER A 61 10.23 5.39 -4.23
N ASN A 62 10.91 6.42 -3.70
CA ASN A 62 11.36 7.54 -4.52
C ASN A 62 12.29 7.12 -5.65
N CYS A 63 13.12 6.08 -5.43
CA CYS A 63 13.99 5.55 -6.48
C CYS A 63 13.25 4.63 -7.47
N GLY A 64 12.01 4.25 -7.19
CA GLY A 64 11.21 3.37 -8.04
C GLY A 64 11.55 1.88 -7.93
N ASN A 65 12.52 1.50 -7.09
CA ASN A 65 12.99 0.12 -7.01
C ASN A 65 12.19 -0.76 -6.06
N PHE A 66 11.34 -0.17 -5.21
CA PHE A 66 10.57 -0.91 -4.22
C PHE A 66 9.11 -0.53 -4.26
N VAL A 67 8.24 -1.52 -4.10
CA VAL A 67 6.78 -1.34 -4.00
C VAL A 67 6.31 -2.04 -2.74
N LEU A 68 5.54 -1.33 -1.93
CA LEU A 68 5.07 -1.82 -0.63
C LEU A 68 3.56 -1.82 -0.55
N ILE A 69 3.00 -2.92 -0.06
CA ILE A 69 1.66 -2.95 0.51
C ILE A 69 1.80 -3.35 1.98
N PHE A 70 1.03 -2.71 2.86
CA PHE A 70 1.18 -2.91 4.29
C PHE A 70 -0.16 -2.75 4.99
N ASN A 71 -0.48 -3.73 5.83
CA ASN A 71 -1.62 -3.65 6.73
C ASN A 71 -1.11 -3.89 8.15
N GLY A 72 -0.92 -2.81 8.89
CA GLY A 72 -0.38 -2.87 10.24
C GLY A 72 -0.05 -1.50 10.79
N GLU A 73 0.71 -1.51 11.87
CA GLU A 73 1.11 -0.31 12.58
C GLU A 73 2.57 -0.41 13.01
N ILE A 74 3.32 0.66 12.79
CA ILE A 74 4.70 0.78 13.31
C ILE A 74 4.63 1.76 14.48
N TYR A 75 4.61 1.25 15.70
CA TYR A 75 4.33 2.05 16.89
C TYR A 75 5.37 3.13 17.18
N ASN A 76 6.63 2.90 16.80
CA ASN A 76 7.70 3.87 16.96
C ASN A 76 8.00 4.63 15.66
N HIS A 77 7.02 4.80 14.80
CA HIS A 77 7.24 5.40 13.48
C HIS A 77 7.79 6.83 13.55
N LEU A 78 7.40 7.61 14.56
CA LEU A 78 7.91 8.97 14.72
C LEU A 78 9.40 9.00 15.03
N ASP A 79 9.87 8.07 15.86
CA ASP A 79 11.29 7.95 16.18
C ASP A 79 12.11 7.53 14.95
N VAL A 80 11.60 6.55 14.19
CA VAL A 80 12.25 6.09 12.97
C VAL A 80 12.27 7.22 11.93
N ARG A 81 11.16 7.94 11.77
CA ARG A 81 11.04 9.06 10.84
C ARG A 81 12.07 10.14 11.17
N ALA A 82 12.22 10.50 12.44
CA ALA A 82 13.19 11.50 12.87
C ALA A 82 14.63 11.13 12.50
N LYS A 83 14.96 9.83 12.54
CA LYS A 83 16.27 9.34 12.14
C LYS A 83 16.48 9.35 10.61
N LEU A 84 15.42 9.20 9.85
CA LEU A 84 15.48 9.06 8.40
C LEU A 84 15.30 10.39 7.65
N GLU A 85 14.57 11.35 8.22
CA GLU A 85 14.26 12.62 7.54
C GLU A 85 15.50 13.37 7.01
N PRO A 86 16.65 13.37 7.70
CA PRO A 86 17.86 14.02 7.16
C PRO A 86 18.36 13.42 5.83
N LYS A 87 17.99 12.16 5.53
CA LYS A 87 18.47 11.45 4.34
C LYS A 87 17.37 11.17 3.32
N TYR A 88 16.10 11.14 3.74
CA TYR A 88 14.99 10.70 2.89
C TYR A 88 13.82 11.67 2.99
N THR A 89 13.07 11.77 1.89
CA THR A 89 11.86 12.58 1.83
C THR A 89 10.64 11.69 2.06
N PHE A 90 9.78 12.07 3.00
CA PHE A 90 8.54 11.37 3.28
C PHE A 90 7.36 12.01 2.55
N LYS A 91 6.46 11.18 2.00
CA LYS A 91 5.31 11.63 1.22
C LYS A 91 4.05 11.79 2.04
N SER A 92 3.95 11.13 3.20
CA SER A 92 2.75 11.13 4.03
C SER A 92 3.08 11.43 5.48
N HIS A 93 2.02 11.60 6.28
CA HIS A 93 2.13 11.85 7.72
C HIS A 93 1.97 10.58 8.56
N SER A 94 1.73 9.45 7.91
CA SER A 94 1.58 8.17 8.58
C SER A 94 2.79 7.25 8.40
#